data_74dd7ef90ed0850bebaffe06a30d53d5
#
_entry.id   74dd7ef90ed0850bebaffe06a30d53d5
#
_cell.length_a   1.000
_cell.length_b   1.000
_cell.length_c   1.000
_cell.angle_alpha   90.00
_cell.angle_beta   90.00
_cell.angle_gamma   90.00
#
_symmetry.space_group_name_H-M   'P 1'
#
loop_
_entity.id
_entity.type
_entity.pdbx_description
1 polymer ?
#
loop_
_entity_poly.entity_id
_entity_poly.type
_entity_poly.pdbx_seq_one_letter_code
_entity_poly.pdbx_strand_id
1 'polypeptide(L)' 'YDEFVSALSKHISVIRTEAGCEFIDIYRDTQKENVVNVWEIWSDRPSWDAHMVNENSKAWQSVAKDLVFGETITVMDQLP' A
#
# COMPACT_ATOMS: atom_id res chain seq x y z
N TYR A 1 -2.98 -9.61 12.97
CA TYR A 1 -3.67 -8.43 12.41
C TYR A 1 -3.08 -7.13 12.95
N ASP A 2 -3.01 -6.96 14.27
CA ASP A 2 -2.49 -5.74 14.88
C ASP A 2 -1.02 -5.52 14.54
N GLU A 3 -0.24 -6.59 14.51
CA GLU A 3 1.16 -6.54 14.09
C GLU A 3 1.29 -6.08 12.64
N PHE A 4 0.43 -6.60 11.77
CA PHE A 4 0.39 -6.20 10.38
C PHE A 4 0.03 -4.72 10.23
N VAL A 5 -1.03 -4.26 10.91
CA VAL A 5 -1.47 -2.87 10.86
C VAL A 5 -0.36 -1.94 11.35
N SER A 6 0.32 -2.30 12.42
CA SER A 6 1.42 -1.49 12.96
C SER A 6 2.58 -1.39 11.96
N ALA A 7 2.97 -2.51 11.37
CA ALA A 7 4.04 -2.55 10.37
C ALA A 7 3.65 -1.76 9.11
N LEU A 8 2.41 -1.94 8.64
CA LEU A 8 1.91 -1.23 7.46
C LEU A 8 1.84 0.27 7.70
N SER A 9 1.43 0.71 8.88
CA SER A 9 1.37 2.14 9.21
C SER A 9 2.73 2.80 9.10
N LYS A 10 3.78 2.12 9.53
CA LYS A 10 5.15 2.62 9.40
C LYS A 10 5.58 2.70 7.93
N HIS A 11 5.24 1.69 7.17
CA HIS A 11 5.55 1.63 5.74
C HIS A 11 4.83 2.74 4.97
N ILE A 12 3.57 2.99 5.28
CA ILE A 12 2.76 4.07 4.69
C ILE A 12 3.46 5.42 4.89
N SER A 13 4.01 5.67 6.07
CA SER A 13 4.72 6.92 6.34
C SER A 13 5.91 7.13 5.40
N VAL A 14 6.59 6.05 5.03
CA VAL A 14 7.70 6.10 4.07
C VAL A 14 7.18 6.35 2.66
N ILE A 15 6.11 5.65 2.26
CA ILE A 15 5.52 5.80 0.92
C ILE A 15 5.06 7.24 0.67
N ARG A 16 4.54 7.90 1.68
CA ARG A 16 4.09 9.31 1.56
C ARG A 16 5.20 10.26 1.12
N THR A 17 6.45 9.89 1.32
CA THR A 17 7.60 10.70 0.91
C THR A 17 8.06 10.40 -0.52
N GLU A 18 7.51 9.39 -1.18
CA GLU A 18 7.93 8.99 -2.51
C GLU A 18 7.39 9.95 -3.57
N ALA A 19 8.20 10.17 -4.61
CA ALA A 19 7.82 11.06 -5.70
C ALA A 19 6.54 10.57 -6.38
N GLY A 20 5.59 11.49 -6.58
CA GLY A 20 4.34 11.18 -7.24
C GLY A 20 3.25 10.61 -6.36
N CYS A 21 3.53 10.30 -5.11
CA CYS A 21 2.50 9.85 -4.17
C CYS A 21 1.69 11.06 -3.72
N GLU A 22 0.43 11.15 -4.19
CA GLU A 22 -0.47 12.24 -3.83
C GLU A 22 -1.29 11.90 -2.59
N PHE A 23 -1.65 10.63 -2.44
CA PHE A 23 -2.43 10.17 -1.30
C PHE A 23 -2.17 8.69 -1.09
N ILE A 24 -2.04 8.28 0.17
CA ILE A 24 -2.08 6.88 0.57
C ILE A 24 -2.58 6.81 2.00
N ASP A 25 -3.53 5.91 2.25
CA ASP A 25 -3.99 5.63 3.60
C ASP A 25 -4.55 4.21 3.66
N ILE A 26 -4.77 3.74 4.88
CA ILE A 26 -5.25 2.38 5.13
C ILE A 26 -6.60 2.43 5.83
N TYR A 27 -7.44 1.44 5.50
CA TYR A 27 -8.82 1.38 5.99
C TYR A 27 -9.14 -0.03 6.44
N ARG A 28 -9.86 -0.13 7.56
CA ARG A 28 -10.37 -1.41 8.04
C ARG A 28 -11.65 -1.75 7.27
N ASP A 29 -11.78 -3.02 6.87
CA ASP A 29 -13.06 -3.51 6.38
C ASP A 29 -14.01 -3.63 7.58
N THR A 30 -15.19 -3.02 7.49
CA THR A 30 -16.13 -3.00 8.61
C THR A 30 -16.91 -4.30 8.79
N GLN A 31 -16.85 -5.20 7.80
CA GLN A 31 -17.64 -6.44 7.80
C GLN A 31 -16.80 -7.70 7.79
N LYS A 32 -15.53 -7.59 7.40
CA LYS A 32 -14.62 -8.73 7.30
C LYS A 32 -13.47 -8.56 8.29
N GLU A 33 -13.25 -9.57 9.12
CA GLU A 33 -12.13 -9.56 10.04
C GLU A 33 -10.82 -9.76 9.29
N ASN A 34 -9.76 -9.18 9.82
CA ASN A 34 -8.39 -9.35 9.31
C ASN A 34 -8.21 -8.89 7.86
N VAL A 35 -9.04 -7.97 7.41
CA VAL A 35 -8.92 -7.37 6.07
C VAL A 35 -8.55 -5.90 6.21
N VAL A 36 -7.49 -5.50 5.51
CA VAL A 36 -7.04 -4.11 5.43
C VAL A 36 -7.04 -3.70 3.98
N ASN A 37 -7.58 -2.52 3.70
CA ASN A 37 -7.58 -1.93 2.37
C ASN A 37 -6.62 -0.76 2.34
N VAL A 38 -5.84 -0.66 1.28
CA VAL A 38 -4.95 0.47 1.03
C VAL A 38 -5.49 1.24 -0.17
N TRP A 39 -5.70 2.54 0.01
CA TRP A 39 -6.16 3.41 -1.07
C TRP A 39 -5.03 4.36 -1.42
N GLU A 40 -4.66 4.42 -2.71
CA GLU A 40 -3.52 5.20 -3.17
C GLU A 40 -3.89 6.04 -4.37
N ILE A 41 -3.33 7.24 -4.43
CA ILE A 41 -3.43 8.12 -5.61
C ILE A 41 -2.02 8.54 -5.98
N TRP A 42 -1.64 8.29 -7.23
CA TRP A 42 -0.34 8.64 -7.78
C TRP A 42 -0.50 9.64 -8.91
N SER A 43 0.45 10.56 -9.04
CA SER A 43 0.42 11.62 -10.06
C SER A 43 0.39 11.07 -11.48
N ASP A 44 1.10 9.96 -11.71
CA ASP A 44 1.18 9.32 -13.01
C ASP A 44 1.58 7.87 -12.88
N ARG A 45 1.44 7.11 -13.96
CA ARG A 45 1.78 5.69 -13.99
C ARG A 45 3.26 5.42 -13.74
N PRO A 46 4.21 6.17 -14.36
CA PRO A 46 5.63 5.95 -14.09
C PRO A 46 6.02 6.07 -12.62
N SER A 47 5.42 7.00 -11.87
CA SER A 47 5.68 7.15 -10.44
C SER A 47 5.22 5.91 -9.67
N TRP A 48 4.04 5.38 -9.98
CA TRP A 48 3.54 4.16 -9.37
C TRP A 48 4.40 2.95 -9.72
N ASP A 49 4.82 2.83 -11.00
CA ASP A 49 5.69 1.73 -11.44
C ASP A 49 7.02 1.76 -10.68
N ALA A 50 7.60 2.94 -10.50
CA ALA A 50 8.83 3.11 -9.74
C ALA A 50 8.65 2.70 -8.27
N HIS A 51 7.51 3.09 -7.67
CA HIS A 51 7.16 2.69 -6.30
C HIS A 51 7.13 1.17 -6.16
N MET A 52 6.52 0.48 -7.10
CA MET A 52 6.32 -0.98 -7.00
C MET A 52 7.63 -1.77 -7.01
N VAL A 53 8.71 -1.19 -7.54
CA VAL A 53 10.00 -1.87 -7.67
C VAL A 53 11.12 -1.26 -6.84
N ASN A 54 10.85 -0.23 -6.03
CA ASN A 54 11.89 0.42 -5.24
C ASN A 54 12.30 -0.42 -4.02
N GLU A 55 13.36 0.03 -3.35
CA GLU A 55 13.90 -0.72 -2.21
C GLU A 55 12.92 -0.78 -1.03
N ASN A 56 12.15 0.26 -0.82
CA ASN A 56 11.14 0.29 0.26
C ASN A 56 10.05 -0.76 0.02
N SER A 57 9.60 -0.89 -1.22
CA SER A 57 8.58 -1.90 -1.57
C SER A 57 9.13 -3.32 -1.48
N LYS A 58 10.38 -3.52 -1.85
CA LYS A 58 11.05 -4.83 -1.71
C LYS A 58 11.18 -5.22 -0.24
N ALA A 59 11.60 -4.27 0.59
CA ALA A 59 11.70 -4.50 2.04
C ALA A 59 10.34 -4.83 2.64
N TRP A 60 9.29 -4.12 2.23
CA TRP A 60 7.92 -4.40 2.66
C TRP A 60 7.46 -5.79 2.26
N GLN A 61 7.75 -6.22 1.04
CA GLN A 61 7.38 -7.55 0.57
C GLN A 61 7.99 -8.65 1.45
N SER A 62 9.22 -8.46 1.92
CA SER A 62 9.87 -9.41 2.84
C SER A 62 9.17 -9.49 4.18
N VAL A 63 8.65 -8.39 4.69
CA VAL A 63 7.87 -8.35 5.93
C VAL A 63 6.48 -8.94 5.72
N ALA A 64 5.82 -8.51 4.65
CA ALA A 64 4.42 -8.84 4.40
C ALA A 64 4.20 -10.32 4.10
N LYS A 65 5.18 -10.99 3.49
CA LYS A 65 5.02 -12.41 3.09
C LYS A 65 4.65 -13.33 4.25
N ASP A 66 5.07 -12.99 5.46
CA ASP A 66 4.77 -13.79 6.66
C ASP A 66 3.48 -13.37 7.35
N LEU A 67 2.91 -12.23 6.97
CA LEU A 67 1.74 -11.64 7.63
C LEU A 67 0.50 -11.60 6.75
N VAL A 68 0.65 -11.75 5.43
CA VAL A 68 -0.45 -11.62 4.47
C VAL A 68 -0.67 -12.95 3.75
N PHE A 69 -1.91 -13.44 3.79
CA PHE A 69 -2.29 -14.69 3.11
C PHE A 69 -2.76 -14.45 1.67
N GLY A 70 -3.20 -13.26 1.35
CA GLY A 70 -3.66 -12.95 0.01
C GLY A 70 -3.75 -11.45 -0.22
N GLU A 71 -3.64 -11.06 -1.48
CA GLU A 71 -3.68 -9.66 -1.87
C GLU A 71 -4.38 -9.52 -3.21
N THR A 72 -5.18 -8.49 -3.34
CA THR A 72 -5.79 -8.09 -4.61
C THR A 72 -5.43 -6.65 -4.89
N ILE A 73 -4.90 -6.38 -6.08
CA ILE A 73 -4.57 -5.02 -6.51
C ILE A 73 -5.48 -4.66 -7.67
N THR A 74 -6.18 -3.54 -7.54
CA THR A 74 -7.01 -2.99 -8.61
C THR A 74 -6.45 -1.64 -9.03
N VAL A 75 -6.06 -1.51 -10.28
CA VAL A 75 -5.55 -0.26 -10.83
C VAL A 75 -6.70 0.47 -11.50
N MET A 76 -6.85 1.76 -11.16
CA MET A 76 -7.98 2.57 -11.65
C MET A 76 -7.48 3.90 -12.18
N ASP A 77 -8.16 4.39 -13.23
CA ASP A 77 -7.93 5.73 -13.74
C ASP A 77 -9.07 6.63 -13.30
N GLN A 78 -8.74 7.87 -12.93
CA GLN A 78 -9.76 8.84 -12.59
C GLN A 78 -10.55 9.20 -13.83
N LEU A 79 -11.87 9.13 -13.72
CA LEU A 79 -12.75 9.58 -14.79
C LEU A 79 -12.85 11.11 -14.82
N PRO A 80 -12.95 11.72 -16.01
CA PRO A 80 -13.10 13.16 -16.13
C PRO A 80 -14.43 13.67 -15.59
#